data_f475272fd8378ec85e3d583c4c66448b
#
_entry.id   f475272fd8378ec85e3d583c4c66448b
#
_cell.length_a   1.000
_cell.length_b   1.000
_cell.length_c   1.000
_cell.angle_alpha   90.00
_cell.angle_beta   90.00
_cell.angle_gamma   90.00
#
_symmetry.space_group_name_H-M   'P 1'
#
loop_
_entity.id
_entity.type
_entity.pdbx_description
1 polymer ?
#
loop_
_entity_poly.entity_id
_entity_poly.type
_entity_poly.pdbx_seq_one_letter_code
_entity_poly.pdbx_strand_id
1 'polypeptide(L)'
;LLVVGLVRRSPLAVGAALVPVAAWLLLFAPLAAGGVSGDGARLSVVQHNVSDENPDPVGTAQALAAPGPDLIAVEELTEQAAPSYRRALREAYPHHVAYGTVALWSRHPLLSDEPVDLRPAGVDENWRRGLRTTVRTPHGDVAVYVVHLPSLRITSQGMRTQRRDESARLLGARLERERAGRVLVVGDLNGTLDDRGLAPVTGRMGTPQGGFAFSWPERFPLARIDHVLGRSVSVAGVHTLPATGSD
;
A
#
# COMPACT_ATOMS: atom_id res chain seq x y z
N LEU A 1 9.97 -12.39 29.93
CA LEU A 1 10.09 -11.65 31.20
C LEU A 1 8.82 -11.77 32.02
N LEU A 2 7.61 -11.47 31.49
CA LEU A 2 6.34 -11.51 32.22
C LEU A 2 6.09 -12.89 32.88
N VAL A 3 6.18 -13.97 32.09
CA VAL A 3 6.01 -15.35 32.56
C VAL A 3 7.02 -15.70 33.68
N VAL A 4 8.29 -15.32 33.49
CA VAL A 4 9.35 -15.56 34.49
C VAL A 4 9.07 -14.75 35.78
N GLY A 5 8.60 -13.50 35.66
CA GLY A 5 8.22 -12.66 36.79
C GLY A 5 7.05 -13.26 37.60
N LEU A 6 6.04 -13.76 36.88
CA LEU A 6 4.88 -14.43 37.49
C LEU A 6 5.28 -15.74 38.20
N VAL A 7 6.07 -16.60 37.54
CA VAL A 7 6.56 -17.86 38.09
C VAL A 7 7.40 -17.61 39.36
N ARG A 8 8.26 -16.60 39.34
CA ARG A 8 9.11 -16.22 40.48
C ARG A 8 8.42 -15.34 41.52
N ARG A 9 7.15 -15.00 41.31
CA ARG A 9 6.36 -14.10 42.18
C ARG A 9 7.06 -12.77 42.47
N SER A 10 7.80 -12.25 41.50
CA SER A 10 8.53 -10.98 41.62
C SER A 10 7.68 -9.81 41.11
N PRO A 11 7.13 -8.94 42.00
CA PRO A 11 6.31 -7.82 41.58
C PRO A 11 7.10 -6.81 40.71
N LEU A 12 8.40 -6.65 40.96
CA LEU A 12 9.29 -5.78 40.20
C LEU A 12 9.47 -6.29 38.79
N ALA A 13 9.67 -7.61 38.57
CA ALA A 13 9.82 -8.18 37.24
C ALA A 13 8.50 -8.13 36.47
N VAL A 14 7.36 -8.30 37.10
CA VAL A 14 6.05 -8.15 36.48
C VAL A 14 5.82 -6.70 36.10
N GLY A 15 6.07 -5.74 36.99
CA GLY A 15 5.95 -4.31 36.70
C GLY A 15 6.83 -3.87 35.53
N ALA A 16 8.11 -4.27 35.54
CA ALA A 16 9.03 -3.97 34.43
C ALA A 16 8.59 -4.56 33.09
N ALA A 17 7.94 -5.73 33.09
CA ALA A 17 7.42 -6.35 31.87
C ALA A 17 6.10 -5.71 31.40
N LEU A 18 5.33 -5.06 32.26
CA LEU A 18 4.10 -4.36 31.89
C LEU A 18 4.38 -3.01 31.21
N VAL A 19 5.52 -2.38 31.50
CA VAL A 19 5.88 -1.09 30.86
C VAL A 19 5.89 -1.16 29.32
N PRO A 20 6.61 -2.10 28.67
CA PRO A 20 6.57 -2.20 27.19
C PRO A 20 5.18 -2.59 26.67
N VAL A 21 4.40 -3.37 27.41
CA VAL A 21 3.01 -3.71 27.04
C VAL A 21 2.13 -2.45 27.08
N ALA A 22 2.23 -1.66 28.14
CA ALA A 22 1.48 -0.41 28.25
C ALA A 22 1.90 0.59 27.15
N ALA A 23 3.20 0.73 26.91
CA ALA A 23 3.70 1.56 25.82
C ALA A 23 3.18 1.09 24.46
N TRP A 24 3.19 -0.22 24.20
CA TRP A 24 2.65 -0.80 22.98
C TRP A 24 1.15 -0.52 22.84
N LEU A 25 0.37 -0.73 23.91
CA LEU A 25 -1.07 -0.44 23.91
C LEU A 25 -1.35 1.04 23.64
N LEU A 26 -0.61 1.95 24.27
CA LEU A 26 -0.78 3.39 24.05
C LEU A 26 -0.47 3.81 22.62
N LEU A 27 0.56 3.21 22.01
CA LEU A 27 0.96 3.52 20.64
C LEU A 27 0.02 2.91 19.59
N PHE A 28 -0.49 1.70 19.84
CA PHE A 28 -1.19 0.92 18.81
C PHE A 28 -2.69 0.75 19.07
N ALA A 29 -3.22 1.06 20.27
CA ALA A 29 -4.66 1.00 20.52
C ALA A 29 -5.50 1.85 19.57
N PRO A 30 -5.06 3.04 19.12
CA PRO A 30 -5.80 3.82 18.12
C PRO A 30 -5.97 3.08 16.78
N LEU A 31 -5.00 2.23 16.40
CA LEU A 31 -5.09 1.41 15.18
C LEU A 31 -6.12 0.28 15.34
N ALA A 32 -6.24 -0.30 16.55
CA ALA A 32 -7.23 -1.33 16.83
C ALA A 32 -8.66 -0.77 16.94
N ALA A 33 -8.81 0.47 17.38
CA ALA A 33 -10.10 1.14 17.58
C ALA A 33 -10.67 1.79 16.32
N GLY A 34 -9.90 1.84 15.23
CA GLY A 34 -10.30 2.50 13.98
C GLY A 34 -11.47 1.78 13.30
N GLY A 35 -12.65 2.34 13.43
CA GLY A 35 -13.85 1.95 12.69
C GLY A 35 -14.12 2.90 11.53
N VAL A 36 -14.85 2.43 10.52
CA VAL A 36 -15.38 3.28 9.46
C VAL A 36 -16.52 4.12 10.08
N SER A 37 -16.22 5.34 10.49
CA SER A 37 -17.23 6.28 10.98
C SER A 37 -17.53 7.27 9.85
N GLY A 38 -18.75 7.25 9.32
CA GLY A 38 -19.27 8.29 8.42
C GLY A 38 -20.23 7.74 7.37
N ASP A 39 -21.32 8.48 7.16
CA ASP A 39 -22.29 8.29 6.05
C ASP A 39 -21.78 8.90 4.73
N GLY A 40 -20.47 9.15 4.62
CA GLY A 40 -19.85 9.74 3.45
C GLY A 40 -19.77 8.79 2.25
N ALA A 41 -19.61 9.40 1.10
CA ALA A 41 -19.31 8.71 -0.15
C ALA A 41 -18.10 7.79 -0.01
N ARG A 42 -18.21 6.53 -0.41
CA ARG A 42 -17.18 5.50 -0.25
C ARG A 42 -16.61 5.11 -1.60
N LEU A 43 -15.31 4.87 -1.61
CA LEU A 43 -14.57 4.26 -2.72
C LEU A 43 -13.73 3.14 -2.10
N SER A 44 -14.00 1.90 -2.50
CA SER A 44 -13.28 0.73 -2.03
C SER A 44 -12.09 0.44 -2.93
N VAL A 45 -10.94 0.18 -2.33
CA VAL A 45 -9.68 -0.07 -3.06
C VAL A 45 -9.03 -1.33 -2.54
N VAL A 46 -8.66 -2.23 -3.44
CA VAL A 46 -7.75 -3.34 -3.17
C VAL A 46 -6.41 -3.00 -3.82
N GLN A 47 -5.33 -3.23 -3.09
CA GLN A 47 -3.97 -3.09 -3.58
C GLN A 47 -3.21 -4.38 -3.28
N HIS A 48 -2.32 -4.80 -4.20
CA HIS A 48 -1.55 -6.00 -4.03
C HIS A 48 -0.31 -6.03 -4.93
N ASN A 49 0.85 -6.31 -4.33
CA ASN A 49 2.02 -6.73 -5.09
C ASN A 49 1.80 -8.18 -5.53
N VAL A 50 1.63 -8.39 -6.85
CA VAL A 50 1.21 -9.70 -7.38
C VAL A 50 2.37 -10.65 -7.65
N SER A 51 3.58 -10.30 -7.30
CA SER A 51 4.84 -10.99 -7.56
C SER A 51 5.11 -11.29 -9.06
N ASP A 52 6.28 -11.01 -9.52
CA ASP A 52 6.71 -11.32 -10.90
C ASP A 52 6.88 -12.84 -11.13
N GLU A 53 6.97 -13.64 -10.05
CA GLU A 53 7.04 -15.10 -10.07
C GLU A 53 5.69 -15.78 -9.79
N ASN A 54 4.57 -15.04 -9.77
CA ASN A 54 3.23 -15.58 -9.43
C ASN A 54 2.83 -16.75 -10.35
N PRO A 55 2.64 -17.97 -9.81
CA PRO A 55 2.32 -19.16 -10.60
C PRO A 55 0.85 -19.20 -11.05
N ASP A 56 -0.06 -18.42 -10.43
CA ASP A 56 -1.49 -18.39 -10.73
C ASP A 56 -2.06 -16.97 -10.89
N PRO A 57 -1.72 -16.26 -11.98
CA PRO A 57 -2.23 -14.91 -12.23
C PRO A 57 -3.77 -14.83 -12.32
N VAL A 58 -4.43 -15.91 -12.78
CA VAL A 58 -5.90 -15.94 -12.93
C VAL A 58 -6.57 -16.04 -11.56
N GLY A 59 -6.14 -16.98 -10.72
CA GLY A 59 -6.66 -17.14 -9.37
C GLY A 59 -6.41 -15.89 -8.51
N THR A 60 -5.22 -15.27 -8.62
CA THR A 60 -4.92 -14.01 -7.95
C THR A 60 -5.87 -12.90 -8.40
N ALA A 61 -6.07 -12.71 -9.71
CA ALA A 61 -7.00 -11.70 -10.22
C ALA A 61 -8.44 -11.90 -9.69
N GLN A 62 -8.90 -13.15 -9.64
CA GLN A 62 -10.23 -13.49 -9.10
C GLN A 62 -10.32 -13.21 -7.59
N ALA A 63 -9.29 -13.55 -6.83
CA ALA A 63 -9.23 -13.29 -5.39
C ALA A 63 -9.26 -11.77 -5.07
N LEU A 64 -8.54 -10.96 -5.85
CA LEU A 64 -8.57 -9.50 -5.73
C LEU A 64 -9.94 -8.91 -6.07
N ALA A 65 -10.67 -9.51 -7.02
CA ALA A 65 -12.01 -9.08 -7.41
C ALA A 65 -13.11 -9.56 -6.46
N ALA A 66 -12.88 -10.64 -5.69
CA ALA A 66 -13.90 -11.30 -4.86
C ALA A 66 -14.58 -10.37 -3.82
N PRO A 67 -13.85 -9.45 -3.14
CA PRO A 67 -14.49 -8.47 -2.24
C PRO A 67 -15.36 -7.45 -2.97
N GLY A 68 -15.26 -7.36 -4.30
CA GLY A 68 -16.00 -6.43 -5.13
C GLY A 68 -15.56 -4.97 -4.98
N PRO A 69 -14.25 -4.64 -4.94
CA PRO A 69 -13.81 -3.27 -4.78
C PRO A 69 -14.14 -2.40 -6.01
N ASP A 70 -14.12 -1.09 -5.85
CA ASP A 70 -14.27 -0.15 -6.96
C ASP A 70 -12.99 -0.08 -7.80
N LEU A 71 -11.84 -0.18 -7.14
CA LEU A 71 -10.50 -0.12 -7.73
C LEU A 71 -9.65 -1.32 -7.31
N ILE A 72 -8.88 -1.86 -8.26
CA ILE A 72 -7.82 -2.85 -8.00
C ILE A 72 -6.53 -2.28 -8.54
N ALA A 73 -5.57 -2.00 -7.66
CA ALA A 73 -4.22 -1.59 -7.98
C ALA A 73 -3.27 -2.77 -7.79
N VAL A 74 -2.37 -2.99 -8.75
CA VAL A 74 -1.38 -4.05 -8.64
C VAL A 74 0.02 -3.55 -9.00
N GLU A 75 1.00 -4.16 -8.36
CA GLU A 75 2.43 -3.98 -8.57
C GLU A 75 3.06 -5.32 -9.00
N GLU A 76 4.23 -5.26 -9.60
CA GLU A 76 4.97 -6.41 -10.17
C GLU A 76 4.22 -7.18 -11.25
N LEU A 77 3.27 -6.51 -11.93
CA LEU A 77 2.58 -7.08 -13.07
C LEU A 77 3.53 -7.23 -14.25
N THR A 78 3.88 -8.48 -14.60
CA THR A 78 4.72 -8.77 -15.76
C THR A 78 3.94 -8.66 -17.07
N GLU A 79 4.64 -8.43 -18.20
CA GLU A 79 4.03 -8.43 -19.53
C GLU A 79 3.39 -9.79 -19.86
N GLN A 80 3.95 -10.89 -19.35
CA GLN A 80 3.45 -12.25 -19.53
C GLN A 80 2.14 -12.48 -18.75
N ALA A 81 2.03 -11.96 -17.53
CA ALA A 81 0.86 -12.12 -16.67
C ALA A 81 -0.30 -11.16 -17.05
N ALA A 82 0.01 -9.97 -17.57
CA ALA A 82 -0.97 -8.93 -17.85
C ALA A 82 -2.18 -9.37 -18.70
N PRO A 83 -2.06 -10.23 -19.75
CA PRO A 83 -3.22 -10.73 -20.47
C PRO A 83 -4.19 -11.56 -19.62
N SER A 84 -3.68 -12.31 -18.64
CA SER A 84 -4.49 -13.12 -17.71
C SER A 84 -5.32 -12.25 -16.79
N TYR A 85 -4.70 -11.21 -16.19
CA TYR A 85 -5.42 -10.21 -15.38
C TYR A 85 -6.48 -9.48 -16.21
N ARG A 86 -6.13 -8.99 -17.40
CA ARG A 86 -7.10 -8.32 -18.28
C ARG A 86 -8.29 -9.19 -18.62
N ARG A 87 -8.07 -10.47 -18.92
CA ARG A 87 -9.16 -11.42 -19.23
C ARG A 87 -10.04 -11.68 -18.01
N ALA A 88 -9.43 -11.91 -16.85
CA ALA A 88 -10.15 -12.25 -15.62
C ALA A 88 -10.98 -11.07 -15.08
N LEU A 89 -10.51 -9.83 -15.25
CA LEU A 89 -11.12 -8.64 -14.64
C LEU A 89 -12.05 -7.86 -15.60
N ARG A 90 -11.98 -8.06 -16.92
CA ARG A 90 -12.62 -7.18 -17.94
C ARG A 90 -14.12 -6.96 -17.75
N GLU A 91 -14.85 -7.97 -17.25
CA GLU A 91 -16.31 -7.90 -17.12
C GLU A 91 -16.73 -7.01 -15.96
N ALA A 92 -16.08 -7.18 -14.81
CA ALA A 92 -16.38 -6.42 -13.60
C ALA A 92 -15.65 -5.07 -13.54
N TYR A 93 -14.53 -4.94 -14.26
CA TYR A 93 -13.66 -3.74 -14.28
C TYR A 93 -13.37 -3.34 -15.73
N PRO A 94 -14.33 -2.69 -16.42
CA PRO A 94 -14.20 -2.38 -17.84
C PRO A 94 -13.12 -1.33 -18.17
N HIS A 95 -12.68 -0.58 -17.17
CA HIS A 95 -11.66 0.46 -17.34
C HIS A 95 -10.35 0.01 -16.70
N HIS A 96 -9.24 0.09 -17.44
CA HIS A 96 -7.93 -0.24 -16.89
C HIS A 96 -6.83 0.57 -17.57
N VAL A 97 -5.76 0.79 -16.84
CA VAL A 97 -4.52 1.40 -17.32
C VAL A 97 -3.33 0.66 -16.71
N ALA A 98 -2.27 0.50 -17.48
CA ALA A 98 -1.03 -0.12 -17.03
C ALA A 98 0.18 0.66 -17.55
N TYR A 99 1.23 0.75 -16.72
CA TYR A 99 2.49 1.37 -17.11
C TYR A 99 3.66 0.65 -16.44
N GLY A 100 4.50 0.02 -17.28
CA GLY A 100 5.57 -0.85 -16.77
C GLY A 100 4.98 -2.01 -15.96
N THR A 101 5.34 -2.08 -14.69
CA THR A 101 4.91 -3.16 -13.79
C THR A 101 3.77 -2.77 -12.84
N VAL A 102 3.15 -1.60 -13.01
CA VAL A 102 2.01 -1.16 -12.19
C VAL A 102 0.76 -0.99 -13.04
N ALA A 103 -0.40 -1.32 -12.46
CA ALA A 103 -1.67 -1.20 -13.17
C ALA A 103 -2.83 -0.87 -12.23
N LEU A 104 -3.88 -0.27 -12.79
CA LEU A 104 -5.16 -0.01 -12.11
C LEU A 104 -6.31 -0.54 -12.95
N TRP A 105 -7.19 -1.32 -12.35
CA TRP A 105 -8.51 -1.67 -12.86
C TRP A 105 -9.56 -0.91 -12.09
N SER A 106 -10.61 -0.48 -12.78
CA SER A 106 -11.65 0.37 -12.21
C SER A 106 -13.04 0.00 -12.74
N ARG A 107 -14.03 0.03 -11.86
CA ARG A 107 -15.45 0.03 -12.24
C ARG A 107 -15.89 1.37 -12.80
N HIS A 108 -15.15 2.43 -12.48
CA HIS A 108 -15.45 3.80 -12.84
C HIS A 108 -14.59 4.26 -14.03
N PRO A 109 -15.08 5.19 -14.86
CA PRO A 109 -14.32 5.72 -15.99
C PRO A 109 -12.97 6.32 -15.57
N LEU A 110 -11.94 6.03 -16.36
CA LEU A 110 -10.63 6.68 -16.28
C LEU A 110 -10.59 7.83 -17.29
N LEU A 111 -10.30 9.06 -16.85
CA LEU A 111 -10.38 10.26 -17.67
C LEU A 111 -9.04 10.63 -18.32
N SER A 112 -7.97 10.38 -17.60
CA SER A 112 -6.62 10.71 -18.02
C SER A 112 -5.65 9.77 -17.31
N ASP A 113 -4.59 9.40 -17.99
CA ASP A 113 -3.49 8.63 -17.42
C ASP A 113 -2.16 9.22 -17.87
N GLU A 114 -1.18 9.11 -17.01
CA GLU A 114 0.19 9.52 -17.28
C GLU A 114 1.19 8.68 -16.49
N PRO A 115 2.37 8.39 -17.06
CA PRO A 115 3.46 7.79 -16.31
C PRO A 115 3.98 8.74 -15.24
N VAL A 116 4.41 8.18 -14.11
CA VAL A 116 5.09 8.90 -13.05
C VAL A 116 6.51 8.35 -12.93
N ASP A 117 7.50 9.14 -13.30
CA ASP A 117 8.90 8.73 -13.19
C ASP A 117 9.33 8.81 -11.72
N LEU A 118 9.51 7.63 -11.13
CA LEU A 118 9.99 7.42 -9.76
C LEU A 118 11.38 6.78 -9.74
N ARG A 119 12.03 6.69 -10.88
CA ARG A 119 13.29 5.97 -11.08
C ARG A 119 14.42 6.66 -10.33
N PRO A 120 15.08 5.95 -9.39
CA PRO A 120 16.23 6.46 -8.71
C PRO A 120 17.48 6.43 -9.61
N ALA A 121 18.47 7.23 -9.30
CA ALA A 121 19.72 7.28 -10.05
C ALA A 121 20.40 5.91 -10.14
N GLY A 122 20.98 5.61 -11.31
CA GLY A 122 21.71 4.36 -11.54
C GLY A 122 20.82 3.12 -11.69
N VAL A 123 19.53 3.30 -11.97
CA VAL A 123 18.60 2.22 -12.32
C VAL A 123 18.27 2.29 -13.81
N ASP A 124 18.04 1.13 -14.42
CA ASP A 124 17.75 0.97 -15.85
C ASP A 124 16.62 1.89 -16.34
N GLU A 125 16.72 2.38 -17.58
CA GLU A 125 15.74 3.28 -18.18
C GLU A 125 14.35 2.67 -18.34
N ASN A 126 14.26 1.34 -18.40
CA ASN A 126 12.99 0.62 -18.49
C ASN A 126 12.32 0.39 -17.11
N TRP A 127 12.93 0.85 -16.03
CA TRP A 127 12.34 0.76 -14.69
C TRP A 127 11.14 1.71 -14.57
N ARG A 128 9.94 1.17 -14.73
CA ARG A 128 8.67 1.91 -14.81
C ARG A 128 7.71 1.38 -13.76
N ARG A 129 7.62 2.07 -12.61
CA ARG A 129 6.88 1.62 -11.43
C ARG A 129 5.97 2.70 -10.83
N GLY A 130 5.50 3.62 -11.65
CA GLY A 130 4.58 4.66 -11.22
C GLY A 130 3.65 5.08 -12.34
N LEU A 131 2.36 5.16 -12.05
CA LEU A 131 1.36 5.74 -12.92
C LEU A 131 0.44 6.66 -12.12
N ARG A 132 -0.14 7.63 -12.80
CA ARG A 132 -1.20 8.51 -12.28
C ARG A 132 -2.38 8.45 -13.23
N THR A 133 -3.58 8.29 -12.68
CA THR A 133 -4.82 8.39 -13.46
C THR A 133 -5.87 9.20 -12.72
N THR A 134 -6.87 9.70 -13.42
CA THR A 134 -8.04 10.36 -12.81
C THR A 134 -9.24 9.42 -12.92
N VAL A 135 -9.79 9.01 -11.79
CA VAL A 135 -10.99 8.19 -11.70
C VAL A 135 -12.21 9.08 -11.50
N ARG A 136 -13.22 8.94 -12.37
CA ARG A 136 -14.51 9.62 -12.22
C ARG A 136 -15.45 8.80 -11.36
N THR A 137 -15.57 9.15 -10.10
CA THR A 137 -16.50 8.50 -9.19
C THR A 137 -17.87 9.22 -9.19
N PRO A 138 -18.95 8.59 -8.68
CA PRO A 138 -20.25 9.27 -8.47
C PRO A 138 -20.16 10.51 -7.59
N HIS A 139 -19.08 10.62 -6.81
CA HIS A 139 -18.86 11.71 -5.86
C HIS A 139 -17.82 12.72 -6.35
N GLY A 140 -17.44 12.63 -7.62
CA GLY A 140 -16.50 13.49 -8.33
C GLY A 140 -15.13 12.85 -8.54
N ASP A 141 -14.25 13.56 -9.20
CA ASP A 141 -12.97 13.06 -9.70
C ASP A 141 -11.95 12.90 -8.57
N VAL A 142 -11.17 11.81 -8.65
CA VAL A 142 -10.09 11.46 -7.72
C VAL A 142 -8.84 11.14 -8.53
N ALA A 143 -7.73 11.83 -8.25
CA ALA A 143 -6.43 11.45 -8.81
C ALA A 143 -5.89 10.24 -8.02
N VAL A 144 -5.57 9.17 -8.72
CA VAL A 144 -5.04 7.93 -8.15
C VAL A 144 -3.63 7.70 -8.68
N TYR A 145 -2.69 7.58 -7.76
CA TYR A 145 -1.31 7.18 -8.04
C TYR A 145 -1.15 5.71 -7.65
N VAL A 146 -0.73 4.88 -8.59
CA VAL A 146 -0.28 3.51 -8.31
C VAL A 146 1.22 3.48 -8.41
N VAL A 147 1.88 3.08 -7.32
CA VAL A 147 3.33 3.21 -7.19
C VAL A 147 3.95 1.99 -6.53
N HIS A 148 5.14 1.60 -7.01
CA HIS A 148 5.95 0.58 -6.36
C HIS A 148 7.36 1.11 -6.15
N LEU A 149 7.72 1.42 -4.91
CA LEU A 149 9.04 1.91 -4.56
C LEU A 149 10.06 0.76 -4.47
N PRO A 150 11.36 1.02 -4.67
CA PRO A 150 12.38 -0.01 -4.58
C PRO A 150 12.40 -0.71 -3.22
N SER A 151 12.57 -2.03 -3.22
CA SER A 151 12.71 -2.84 -2.01
C SER A 151 13.95 -2.45 -1.21
N LEU A 152 13.86 -2.58 0.11
CA LEU A 152 14.99 -2.45 1.01
C LEU A 152 15.92 -3.65 0.85
N ARG A 153 17.23 -3.41 0.84
CA ARG A 153 18.22 -4.48 0.81
C ARG A 153 18.93 -4.55 2.15
N ILE A 154 18.78 -5.68 2.84
CA ILE A 154 19.53 -5.99 4.06
C ILE A 154 20.92 -6.48 3.65
N THR A 155 21.97 -5.83 4.14
CA THR A 155 23.35 -6.20 3.90
C THR A 155 24.09 -6.35 5.22
N SER A 156 25.30 -6.91 5.22
CA SER A 156 26.18 -6.95 6.40
C SER A 156 26.55 -5.56 6.96
N GLN A 157 26.33 -4.50 6.18
CA GLN A 157 26.57 -3.11 6.56
C GLN A 157 25.31 -2.36 6.98
N GLY A 158 24.16 -3.07 7.11
CA GLY A 158 22.87 -2.51 7.44
C GLY A 158 21.88 -2.47 6.27
N MET A 159 20.77 -1.77 6.48
CA MET A 159 19.73 -1.61 5.46
C MET A 159 20.11 -0.51 4.46
N ARG A 160 20.04 -0.85 3.17
CA ARG A 160 20.22 0.12 2.07
C ARG A 160 18.85 0.64 1.64
N THR A 161 18.58 1.90 1.99
CA THR A 161 17.30 2.59 1.72
C THR A 161 17.38 3.62 0.61
N GLN A 162 18.59 3.99 0.15
CA GLN A 162 18.84 5.17 -0.68
C GLN A 162 17.96 5.23 -1.94
N ARG A 163 17.80 4.10 -2.65
CA ARG A 163 16.97 4.07 -3.88
C ARG A 163 15.49 4.29 -3.56
N ARG A 164 14.98 3.66 -2.49
CA ARG A 164 13.62 3.85 -2.04
C ARG A 164 13.38 5.30 -1.61
N ASP A 165 14.30 5.88 -0.82
CA ASP A 165 14.20 7.25 -0.31
C ASP A 165 14.27 8.28 -1.46
N GLU A 166 15.04 7.99 -2.50
CA GLU A 166 15.09 8.81 -3.71
C GLU A 166 13.76 8.76 -4.48
N SER A 167 13.22 7.57 -4.70
CA SER A 167 11.89 7.40 -5.32
C SER A 167 10.79 8.07 -4.50
N ALA A 168 10.85 7.99 -3.17
CA ALA A 168 9.91 8.68 -2.29
C ALA A 168 10.01 10.21 -2.41
N ARG A 169 11.22 10.77 -2.58
CA ARG A 169 11.40 12.21 -2.84
C ARG A 169 10.81 12.62 -4.19
N LEU A 170 11.02 11.80 -5.24
CA LEU A 170 10.44 12.05 -6.57
C LEU A 170 8.90 12.04 -6.52
N LEU A 171 8.31 11.04 -5.84
CA LEU A 171 6.87 10.97 -5.62
C LEU A 171 6.38 12.18 -4.82
N GLY A 172 7.05 12.54 -3.73
CA GLY A 172 6.71 13.71 -2.93
C GLY A 172 6.70 15.01 -3.74
N ALA A 173 7.71 15.21 -4.60
CA ALA A 173 7.77 16.37 -5.50
C ALA A 173 6.63 16.37 -6.54
N ARG A 174 6.21 15.18 -7.01
CA ARG A 174 5.07 15.04 -7.93
C ARG A 174 3.75 15.37 -7.22
N LEU A 175 3.57 14.87 -6.00
CA LEU A 175 2.39 15.14 -5.17
C LEU A 175 2.26 16.62 -4.76
N GLU A 176 3.37 17.32 -4.59
CA GLU A 176 3.38 18.77 -4.32
C GLU A 176 2.81 19.58 -5.50
N ARG A 177 3.03 19.12 -6.73
CA ARG A 177 2.53 19.75 -7.96
C ARG A 177 1.12 19.29 -8.34
N GLU A 178 0.58 18.25 -7.67
CA GLU A 178 -0.74 17.72 -7.97
C GLU A 178 -1.84 18.72 -7.55
N ARG A 179 -2.65 19.10 -8.54
CA ARG A 179 -3.72 20.11 -8.37
C ARG A 179 -5.10 19.50 -8.13
N ALA A 180 -5.25 18.18 -8.26
CA ALA A 180 -6.52 17.53 -7.96
C ALA A 180 -6.91 17.77 -6.49
N GLY A 181 -8.17 18.10 -6.28
CA GLY A 181 -8.71 18.35 -4.94
C GLY A 181 -8.68 17.10 -4.06
N ARG A 182 -8.82 15.90 -4.66
CA ARG A 182 -8.79 14.60 -3.97
C ARG A 182 -7.73 13.72 -4.61
N VAL A 183 -6.87 13.15 -3.79
CA VAL A 183 -5.75 12.31 -4.23
C VAL A 183 -5.68 11.04 -3.41
N LEU A 184 -5.47 9.91 -4.05
CA LEU A 184 -5.07 8.64 -3.46
C LEU A 184 -3.67 8.26 -3.95
N VAL A 185 -2.85 7.77 -3.05
CA VAL A 185 -1.61 7.04 -3.36
C VAL A 185 -1.80 5.62 -2.88
N VAL A 186 -1.62 4.67 -3.77
CA VAL A 186 -1.87 3.25 -3.56
C VAL A 186 -0.64 2.48 -4.00
N GLY A 187 -0.18 1.52 -3.22
CA GLY A 187 0.90 0.64 -3.65
C GLY A 187 1.88 0.23 -2.57
N ASP A 188 2.86 -0.55 -3.00
CA ASP A 188 3.97 -0.99 -2.17
C ASP A 188 5.02 0.12 -2.04
N LEU A 189 5.07 0.75 -0.86
CA LEU A 189 6.05 1.79 -0.55
C LEU A 189 7.35 1.22 0.02
N ASN A 190 7.44 -0.10 0.22
CA ASN A 190 8.61 -0.78 0.78
C ASN A 190 9.13 -0.13 2.07
N GLY A 191 8.21 0.25 2.94
CA GLY A 191 8.50 0.85 4.24
C GLY A 191 7.25 1.16 5.03
N THR A 192 7.37 1.27 6.34
CA THR A 192 6.28 1.69 7.22
C THR A 192 6.10 3.22 7.18
N LEU A 193 4.92 3.72 7.55
CA LEU A 193 4.63 5.17 7.49
C LEU A 193 5.48 5.99 8.47
N ASP A 194 6.09 5.33 9.48
CA ASP A 194 7.02 5.95 10.44
C ASP A 194 8.45 6.06 9.89
N ASP A 195 8.72 5.45 8.73
CA ASP A 195 10.04 5.53 8.10
C ASP A 195 10.32 6.95 7.59
N ARG A 196 11.42 7.55 8.05
CA ARG A 196 11.82 8.91 7.70
C ARG A 196 12.03 9.10 6.19
N GLY A 197 12.44 8.06 5.49
CA GLY A 197 12.61 8.09 4.04
C GLY A 197 11.29 8.28 3.29
N LEU A 198 10.15 7.92 3.90
CA LEU A 198 8.83 8.15 3.33
C LEU A 198 8.21 9.51 3.71
N ALA A 199 8.85 10.31 4.56
CA ALA A 199 8.36 11.63 4.96
C ALA A 199 8.00 12.58 3.79
N PRO A 200 8.70 12.57 2.64
CA PRO A 200 8.29 13.36 1.48
C PRO A 200 6.89 13.02 0.95
N VAL A 201 6.43 11.78 1.16
CA VAL A 201 5.10 11.30 0.76
C VAL A 201 4.11 11.47 1.92
N THR A 202 4.44 10.92 3.09
CA THR A 202 3.53 10.92 4.26
C THR A 202 3.22 12.32 4.79
N GLY A 203 4.16 13.26 4.67
CA GLY A 203 3.93 14.67 5.03
C GLY A 203 2.95 15.42 4.11
N ARG A 204 2.55 14.82 2.98
CA ARG A 204 1.61 15.41 2.01
C ARG A 204 0.29 14.64 1.91
N MET A 205 0.23 13.49 2.53
CA MET A 205 -0.92 12.59 2.48
C MET A 205 -1.40 12.30 3.90
N GLY A 206 -2.70 12.19 4.08
CA GLY A 206 -3.27 11.67 5.32
C GLY A 206 -2.99 10.18 5.46
N THR A 207 -2.69 9.75 6.69
CA THR A 207 -2.49 8.35 7.00
C THR A 207 -3.82 7.63 7.24
N PRO A 208 -3.91 6.32 6.95
CA PRO A 208 -5.11 5.53 7.22
C PRO A 208 -5.46 5.54 8.71
N GLN A 209 -6.74 5.68 9.00
CA GLN A 209 -7.27 5.57 10.33
C GLN A 209 -7.70 4.12 10.60
N GLY A 210 -7.05 3.51 11.60
CA GLY A 210 -7.34 2.15 12.05
C GLY A 210 -6.82 1.03 11.14
N GLY A 211 -6.80 -0.18 11.72
CA GLY A 211 -6.32 -1.39 11.08
C GLY A 211 -4.79 -1.53 11.09
N PHE A 212 -4.31 -2.67 11.57
CA PHE A 212 -2.87 -2.99 11.50
C PHE A 212 -2.49 -3.28 10.05
N ALA A 213 -3.28 -4.11 9.35
CA ALA A 213 -3.08 -4.49 7.95
C ALA A 213 -1.61 -4.80 7.63
N PHE A 214 -0.96 -5.59 8.49
CA PHE A 214 0.41 -6.03 8.24
C PHE A 214 0.44 -6.89 6.99
N SER A 215 1.34 -6.57 6.07
CA SER A 215 1.45 -7.22 4.77
C SER A 215 2.77 -7.96 4.57
N TRP A 216 3.80 -7.64 5.35
CA TRP A 216 5.13 -8.21 5.17
C TRP A 216 5.76 -8.70 6.47
N PRO A 217 6.55 -9.81 6.43
CA PRO A 217 6.60 -10.83 5.36
C PRO A 217 5.32 -11.66 5.31
N GLU A 218 4.97 -12.21 4.14
CA GLU A 218 3.71 -12.93 3.92
C GLU A 218 3.42 -14.01 4.97
N ARG A 219 4.40 -14.87 5.28
CA ARG A 219 4.22 -16.01 6.22
C ARG A 219 4.03 -15.60 7.67
N PHE A 220 4.51 -14.43 8.07
CA PHE A 220 4.40 -13.93 9.43
C PHE A 220 4.38 -12.40 9.42
N PRO A 221 3.26 -11.77 9.08
CA PRO A 221 3.17 -10.34 8.87
C PRO A 221 3.48 -9.54 10.14
N LEU A 222 4.49 -8.69 10.06
CA LEU A 222 4.98 -7.85 11.17
C LEU A 222 5.00 -6.36 10.83
N ALA A 223 4.99 -6.03 9.53
CA ALA A 223 5.04 -4.65 9.06
C ALA A 223 4.00 -4.43 7.95
N ARG A 224 3.48 -3.22 7.85
CA ARG A 224 2.69 -2.78 6.71
C ARG A 224 3.59 -1.97 5.79
N ILE A 225 3.83 -2.48 4.58
CA ILE A 225 4.60 -1.82 3.53
C ILE A 225 3.71 -1.44 2.34
N ASP A 226 2.53 -2.03 2.27
CA ASP A 226 1.47 -1.78 1.31
C ASP A 226 0.50 -0.74 1.86
N HIS A 227 0.29 0.33 1.11
CA HIS A 227 -0.41 1.49 1.64
C HIS A 227 -1.48 2.03 0.69
N VAL A 228 -2.54 2.53 1.30
CA VAL A 228 -3.50 3.45 0.69
C VAL A 228 -3.47 4.74 1.49
N LEU A 229 -3.03 5.83 0.88
CA LEU A 229 -2.93 7.14 1.51
C LEU A 229 -3.86 8.13 0.81
N GLY A 230 -4.50 9.02 1.58
CA GLY A 230 -5.47 9.98 1.05
C GLY A 230 -5.08 11.43 1.33
N ARG A 231 -5.30 12.32 0.36
CA ARG A 231 -5.31 13.77 0.56
C ARG A 231 -6.70 14.28 0.21
N SER A 232 -7.35 14.95 1.16
CA SER A 232 -8.76 15.34 1.08
C SER A 232 -9.72 14.15 0.85
N VAL A 233 -9.25 12.95 1.23
CA VAL A 233 -9.99 11.69 1.27
C VAL A 233 -9.56 10.97 2.54
N SER A 234 -10.52 10.60 3.38
CA SER A 234 -10.21 9.79 4.57
C SER A 234 -10.09 8.32 4.18
N VAL A 235 -9.00 7.69 4.58
CA VAL A 235 -8.78 6.24 4.40
C VAL A 235 -9.12 5.53 5.70
N ALA A 236 -10.08 4.60 5.65
CA ALA A 236 -10.56 3.88 6.82
C ALA A 236 -10.86 2.41 6.49
N GLY A 237 -10.96 1.56 7.51
CA GLY A 237 -11.30 0.15 7.33
C GLY A 237 -10.20 -0.66 6.60
N VAL A 238 -8.93 -0.32 6.84
CA VAL A 238 -7.81 -1.02 6.19
C VAL A 238 -7.60 -2.39 6.83
N HIS A 239 -7.58 -3.43 6.01
CA HIS A 239 -7.33 -4.81 6.42
C HIS A 239 -6.62 -5.59 5.30
N THR A 240 -5.97 -6.68 5.66
CA THR A 240 -5.37 -7.61 4.69
C THR A 240 -6.40 -8.60 4.18
N LEU A 241 -6.29 -8.98 2.91
CA LEU A 241 -7.01 -10.11 2.34
C LEU A 241 -6.21 -11.41 2.59
N PRO A 242 -6.87 -12.60 2.49
CA PRO A 242 -6.16 -13.87 2.49
C PRO A 242 -5.05 -13.88 1.42
N ALA A 243 -3.94 -14.54 1.73
CA ALA A 243 -2.81 -14.71 0.80
C ALA A 243 -3.27 -15.35 -0.51
N THR A 244 -2.76 -14.86 -1.63
CA THR A 244 -3.12 -15.30 -2.99
C THR A 244 -1.97 -15.96 -3.74
N GLY A 245 -0.91 -16.41 -3.04
CA GLY A 245 0.26 -17.05 -3.63
C GLY A 245 1.28 -16.07 -4.23
N SER A 246 1.20 -14.82 -3.86
CA SER A 246 2.21 -13.78 -4.09
C SER A 246 2.97 -13.49 -2.79
N ASP A 247 4.08 -12.77 -2.84
CA ASP A 247 4.96 -12.46 -1.68
C ASP A 247 4.28 -11.77 -0.51
#